data_c4454df01fb50f33c1ede0eec1265fc7
#
_entry.id   c4454df01fb50f33c1ede0eec1265fc7
#
_cell.length_a   1.000
_cell.length_b   1.000
_cell.length_c   1.000
_cell.angle_alpha   90.00
_cell.angle_beta   90.00
_cell.angle_gamma   90.00
#
_symmetry.space_group_name_H-M   'P 1'
#
loop_
_entity.id
_entity.type
_entity.pdbx_description
1 polymer ?
#
loop_
_entity_poly.entity_id
_entity_poly.type
_entity_poly.pdbx_seq_one_letter_code
_entity_poly.pdbx_strand_id
1 'polypeptide(L)'
;GIFGVAAKGGRFDVHYHDCNEYWLIFKGRAKVMSEGKEYYVIPGDIVCTKAGDEHDIVEVYEDLEGFWFEDETPTGGRTGHLHRSEAKAKGHDVPCKPLPKDFPK
;
A
#
# COMPACT_ATOMS: atom_id res chain seq x y z
N GLY A 1 -10.07 -3.31 7.92
CA GLY A 1 -10.87 -2.97 6.75
C GLY A 1 -10.38 -3.63 5.47
N ILE A 2 -11.03 -3.29 4.37
CA ILE A 2 -10.67 -3.79 3.03
C ILE A 2 -10.26 -2.59 2.20
N PHE A 3 -9.20 -2.74 1.41
CA PHE A 3 -8.80 -1.75 0.44
C PHE A 3 -8.69 -2.40 -0.94
N GLY A 4 -8.76 -1.55 -1.98
CA GLY A 4 -8.60 -2.04 -3.34
C GLY A 4 -8.12 -0.95 -4.28
N VAL A 5 -7.42 -1.37 -5.33
CA VAL A 5 -7.02 -0.52 -6.44
C VAL A 5 -7.37 -1.23 -7.73
N ALA A 6 -8.32 -0.65 -8.46
CA ALA A 6 -8.79 -1.24 -9.71
C ALA A 6 -7.78 -1.02 -10.83
N ALA A 7 -7.58 -2.04 -11.67
CA ALA A 7 -6.69 -1.96 -12.82
C ALA A 7 -7.14 -0.90 -13.83
N LYS A 8 -8.45 -0.70 -13.97
CA LYS A 8 -9.01 0.29 -14.90
C LYS A 8 -8.86 1.74 -14.46
N GLY A 9 -8.38 1.96 -13.24
CA GLY A 9 -8.15 3.30 -12.68
C GLY A 9 -8.33 3.30 -11.18
N GLY A 10 -7.27 3.59 -10.48
CA GLY A 10 -7.28 3.71 -9.03
C GLY A 10 -6.33 4.78 -8.59
N ARG A 11 -6.45 5.21 -7.35
CA ARG A 11 -5.58 6.20 -6.76
C ARG A 11 -5.12 5.72 -5.39
N PHE A 12 -3.96 6.20 -4.98
CA PHE A 12 -3.42 5.94 -3.65
C PHE A 12 -2.60 7.14 -3.19
N ASP A 13 -2.39 7.27 -1.91
CA ASP A 13 -1.57 8.34 -1.34
C ASP A 13 -0.40 7.75 -0.56
N VAL A 14 0.79 8.28 -0.80
CA VAL A 14 1.98 7.91 -0.01
C VAL A 14 1.79 8.47 1.38
N HIS A 15 1.73 7.61 2.38
CA HIS A 15 1.43 8.03 3.75
C HIS A 15 2.10 7.14 4.77
N TYR A 16 2.05 7.55 6.02
CA TYR A 16 2.52 6.78 7.16
C TYR A 16 1.50 6.86 8.29
N HIS A 17 1.69 6.04 9.31
CA HIS A 17 0.83 6.01 10.49
C HIS A 17 1.69 6.10 11.75
N ASP A 18 1.09 6.47 12.86
CA ASP A 18 1.75 6.45 14.17
C ASP A 18 1.60 5.07 14.86
N CYS A 19 1.22 4.06 14.09
CA CYS A 19 1.15 2.66 14.50
C CYS A 19 1.67 1.77 13.38
N ASN A 20 1.98 0.51 13.70
CA ASN A 20 2.33 -0.45 12.65
C ASN A 20 1.08 -0.85 11.89
N GLU A 21 1.21 -1.02 10.57
CA GLU A 21 0.11 -1.45 9.72
C GLU A 21 0.51 -2.66 8.90
N TYR A 22 -0.47 -3.52 8.63
CA TYR A 22 -0.29 -4.77 7.91
C TYR A 22 -1.32 -4.85 6.80
N TRP A 23 -0.86 -5.23 5.60
CA TRP A 23 -1.74 -5.52 4.47
C TRP A 23 -1.66 -7.01 4.17
N LEU A 24 -2.80 -7.69 4.18
CA LEU A 24 -2.90 -9.07 3.71
C LEU A 24 -3.54 -9.03 2.32
N ILE A 25 -2.75 -9.32 1.30
CA ILE A 25 -3.23 -9.31 -0.09
C ILE A 25 -4.03 -10.59 -0.34
N PHE A 26 -5.25 -10.45 -0.83
CA PHE A 26 -6.07 -11.63 -1.13
C PHE A 26 -6.52 -11.70 -2.59
N LYS A 27 -6.28 -10.65 -3.39
CA LYS A 27 -6.63 -10.63 -4.81
C LYS A 27 -5.66 -9.75 -5.59
N GLY A 28 -5.26 -10.21 -6.78
CA GLY A 28 -4.48 -9.43 -7.72
C GLY A 28 -2.98 -9.49 -7.52
N ARG A 29 -2.25 -8.83 -8.42
CA ARG A 29 -0.79 -8.71 -8.40
C ARG A 29 -0.41 -7.25 -8.58
N ALA A 30 0.60 -6.80 -7.86
CA ALA A 30 0.97 -5.39 -7.83
C ALA A 30 2.43 -5.21 -7.39
N LYS A 31 2.90 -3.97 -7.54
CA LYS A 31 4.14 -3.51 -6.91
C LYS A 31 3.75 -2.50 -5.84
N VAL A 32 4.23 -2.72 -4.64
CA VAL A 32 4.00 -1.83 -3.49
C VAL A 32 5.32 -1.31 -2.96
N MET A 33 5.27 -0.21 -2.21
CA MET A 33 6.43 0.32 -1.50
C MET A 33 6.15 0.28 -0.01
N SER A 34 7.12 -0.17 0.76
CA SER A 34 7.06 -0.14 2.22
C SER A 34 8.47 0.10 2.76
N GLU A 35 8.58 1.08 3.65
CA GLU A 35 9.84 1.42 4.32
C GLU A 35 10.97 1.73 3.32
N GLY A 36 10.64 2.42 2.23
CA GLY A 36 11.60 2.82 1.21
C GLY A 36 12.01 1.76 0.20
N LYS A 37 11.41 0.57 0.26
CA LYS A 37 11.70 -0.54 -0.66
C LYS A 37 10.45 -0.94 -1.42
N GLU A 38 10.65 -1.39 -2.67
CA GLU A 38 9.57 -1.88 -3.52
C GLU A 38 9.54 -3.39 -3.53
N TYR A 39 8.33 -3.94 -3.57
CA TYR A 39 8.09 -5.38 -3.54
C TYR A 39 6.97 -5.73 -4.52
N TYR A 40 7.12 -6.87 -5.19
CA TYR A 40 6.00 -7.49 -5.89
C TYR A 40 5.17 -8.28 -4.88
N VAL A 41 3.85 -8.17 -4.97
CA VAL A 41 2.92 -8.88 -4.09
C VAL A 41 1.91 -9.72 -4.87
N ILE A 42 1.55 -10.83 -4.27
CA ILE A 42 0.54 -11.78 -4.76
C ILE A 42 -0.42 -12.15 -3.63
N PRO A 43 -1.57 -12.77 -3.93
CA PRO A 43 -2.46 -13.24 -2.86
C PRO A 43 -1.75 -14.14 -1.87
N GLY A 44 -1.96 -13.85 -0.59
CA GLY A 44 -1.31 -14.54 0.52
C GLY A 44 -0.13 -13.80 1.11
N ASP A 45 0.38 -12.77 0.42
CA ASP A 45 1.47 -11.94 0.96
C ASP A 45 0.97 -10.99 2.03
N ILE A 46 1.80 -10.78 3.04
CA ILE A 46 1.55 -9.78 4.08
C ILE A 46 2.65 -8.73 3.98
N VAL A 47 2.24 -7.47 3.84
CA VAL A 47 3.16 -6.33 3.81
C VAL A 47 3.09 -5.65 5.17
N CYS A 48 4.22 -5.62 5.88
CA CYS A 48 4.32 -5.00 7.19
C CYS A 48 5.03 -3.67 7.07
N THR A 49 4.43 -2.61 7.60
CA THR A 49 5.03 -1.26 7.59
C THR A 49 5.04 -0.73 9.02
N LYS A 50 6.24 -0.40 9.50
CA LYS A 50 6.40 0.13 10.86
C LYS A 50 5.81 1.52 11.01
N ALA A 51 5.40 1.85 12.23
CA ALA A 51 5.01 3.20 12.59
C ALA A 51 6.07 4.21 12.13
N GLY A 52 5.62 5.29 11.51
CA GLY A 52 6.50 6.35 11.01
C GLY A 52 7.07 6.12 9.62
N ASP A 53 7.01 4.92 9.08
CA ASP A 53 7.50 4.62 7.74
C ASP A 53 6.37 4.72 6.72
N GLU A 54 6.70 5.23 5.54
CA GLU A 54 5.73 5.39 4.46
C GLU A 54 5.47 4.09 3.73
N HIS A 55 4.26 3.95 3.21
CA HIS A 55 3.92 2.92 2.26
C HIS A 55 3.09 3.47 1.10
N ASP A 56 3.06 2.72 0.00
CA ASP A 56 2.43 3.16 -1.23
C ASP A 56 2.06 1.93 -2.08
N ILE A 57 1.12 2.12 -2.98
CA ILE A 57 0.85 1.17 -4.06
C ILE A 57 1.36 1.84 -5.34
N VAL A 58 2.42 1.27 -5.93
CA VAL A 58 3.18 1.89 -7.00
C VAL A 58 2.54 1.66 -8.35
N GLU A 59 2.18 0.42 -8.63
CA GLU A 59 1.49 0.03 -9.88
C GLU A 59 0.79 -1.30 -9.66
N VAL A 60 -0.25 -1.53 -10.45
CA VAL A 60 -1.00 -2.79 -10.41
C VAL A 60 -0.94 -3.48 -11.76
N TYR A 61 -1.04 -4.79 -11.74
CA TYR A 61 -1.06 -5.63 -12.94
C TYR A 61 -2.42 -6.30 -13.11
N GLU A 62 -3.15 -6.42 -12.01
CA GLU A 62 -4.53 -6.92 -11.91
C GLU A 62 -5.23 -6.14 -10.81
N ASP A 63 -6.56 -6.19 -10.76
CA ASP A 63 -7.30 -5.57 -9.66
C ASP A 63 -6.75 -6.07 -8.33
N LEU A 64 -6.29 -5.14 -7.51
CA LEU A 64 -5.67 -5.45 -6.21
C LEU A 64 -6.69 -5.28 -5.11
N GLU A 65 -6.79 -6.28 -4.22
CA GLU A 65 -7.58 -6.14 -3.00
C GLU A 65 -6.84 -6.79 -1.83
N GLY A 66 -7.00 -6.19 -0.67
CA GLY A 66 -6.39 -6.70 0.54
C GLY A 66 -7.16 -6.26 1.79
N PHE A 67 -6.86 -6.95 2.89
CA PHE A 67 -7.26 -6.49 4.21
C PHE A 67 -6.16 -5.61 4.76
N TRP A 68 -6.54 -4.53 5.43
CA TRP A 68 -5.61 -3.77 6.24
C TRP A 68 -5.99 -3.89 7.71
N PHE A 69 -4.98 -3.98 8.56
CA PHE A 69 -5.18 -3.96 10.00
C PHE A 69 -3.96 -3.33 10.67
N GLU A 70 -4.16 -2.78 11.84
CA GLU A 70 -3.18 -1.94 12.52
C GLU A 70 -3.05 -2.34 13.97
N ASP A 71 -1.86 -2.11 14.53
CA ASP A 71 -1.67 -2.16 15.97
C ASP A 71 -2.40 -0.97 16.58
N GLU A 72 -2.66 -1.03 17.87
CA GLU A 72 -3.26 0.08 18.59
C GLU A 72 -2.36 1.31 18.51
N THR A 73 -2.95 2.47 18.22
CA THR A 73 -2.21 3.73 18.20
C THR A 73 -1.76 4.06 19.63
N PRO A 74 -0.46 4.33 19.84
CA PRO A 74 0.03 4.64 21.18
C PRO A 74 -0.55 5.96 21.70
N THR A 75 -0.54 6.12 23.03
CA THR A 75 -1.00 7.35 23.68
C THR A 75 -0.26 8.56 23.10
N GLY A 76 -1.03 9.57 22.67
CA GLY A 76 -0.49 10.76 22.02
C GLY A 76 -0.24 10.61 20.54
N GLY A 77 -0.42 9.41 19.98
CA GLY A 77 -0.31 9.18 18.55
C GLY A 77 -1.52 9.71 17.79
N ARG A 78 -1.30 9.96 16.50
CA ARG A 78 -2.34 10.45 15.59
C ARG A 78 -2.92 9.27 14.81
N THR A 79 -4.20 9.36 14.45
CA THR A 79 -4.87 8.34 13.67
C THR A 79 -4.98 8.77 12.20
N GLY A 80 -5.21 7.79 11.32
CA GLY A 80 -5.43 8.03 9.89
C GLY A 80 -4.16 8.16 9.08
N HIS A 81 -4.31 8.65 7.86
CA HIS A 81 -3.20 8.83 6.93
C HIS A 81 -2.45 10.12 7.27
N LEU A 82 -1.15 9.99 7.52
CA LEU A 82 -0.27 11.12 7.78
C LEU A 82 0.65 11.30 6.58
N HIS A 83 0.89 12.53 6.18
CA HIS A 83 1.62 12.82 4.95
C HIS A 83 2.79 13.75 5.22
N ARG A 84 3.91 13.48 4.55
CA ARG A 84 5.13 14.28 4.70
C ARG A 84 5.13 15.52 3.79
N SER A 85 4.16 15.60 2.86
CA SER A 85 4.01 16.77 1.98
C SER A 85 2.58 16.87 1.48
N GLU A 86 2.19 18.06 0.97
CA GLU A 86 0.87 18.26 0.38
C GLU A 86 0.72 17.44 -0.91
N ALA A 87 1.79 17.29 -1.68
CA ALA A 87 1.77 16.48 -2.89
C ALA A 87 1.43 15.02 -2.57
N LYS A 88 2.00 14.48 -1.50
CA LYS A 88 1.70 13.12 -1.05
C LYS A 88 0.27 13.00 -0.55
N ALA A 89 -0.24 14.02 0.14
CA ALA A 89 -1.63 14.02 0.64
C ALA A 89 -2.65 13.99 -0.50
N LYS A 90 -2.35 14.63 -1.64
CA LYS A 90 -3.24 14.61 -2.81
C LYS A 90 -3.32 13.23 -3.45
N GLY A 91 -2.33 12.40 -3.24
CA GLY A 91 -2.26 11.09 -3.83
C GLY A 91 -1.81 11.10 -5.27
N HIS A 92 -1.79 9.94 -5.89
CA HIS A 92 -1.39 9.75 -7.27
C HIS A 92 -2.25 8.70 -7.93
N ASP A 93 -2.33 8.75 -9.26
CA ASP A 93 -2.93 7.67 -10.02
C ASP A 93 -2.03 6.45 -9.89
N VAL A 94 -2.64 5.28 -9.73
CA VAL A 94 -1.91 4.02 -9.72
C VAL A 94 -2.03 3.42 -11.11
N PRO A 95 -0.93 3.41 -11.89
CA PRO A 95 -1.00 2.89 -13.25
C PRO A 95 -1.20 1.38 -13.28
N CYS A 96 -1.97 0.92 -14.26
CA CYS A 96 -2.05 -0.49 -14.58
C CYS A 96 -1.07 -0.77 -15.72
N LYS A 97 -0.16 -1.72 -15.51
CA LYS A 97 0.86 -2.09 -16.47
C LYS A 97 0.83 -3.58 -16.76
N PRO A 98 1.38 -4.01 -17.89
CA PRO A 98 1.58 -5.43 -18.14
C PRO A 98 2.46 -6.05 -17.05
N LEU A 99 2.23 -7.33 -16.75
CA LEU A 99 3.01 -8.03 -15.75
C LEU A 99 4.50 -8.00 -16.13
N PRO A 100 5.37 -7.47 -15.23
CA PRO A 100 6.80 -7.42 -15.54
C PRO A 100 7.42 -8.79 -15.76
N LYS A 101 8.45 -8.85 -16.60
CA LYS A 101 9.14 -10.12 -16.90
C LYS A 101 9.82 -10.71 -15.67
N ASP A 102 10.27 -9.87 -14.76
CA ASP A 102 10.94 -10.28 -13.53
C ASP A 102 9.96 -10.56 -12.38
N PHE A 103 8.66 -10.49 -12.64
CA PHE A 103 7.65 -10.81 -11.63
C PHE A 103 7.78 -12.30 -11.25
N PRO A 104 7.85 -12.63 -9.95
CA PRO A 104 7.98 -14.01 -9.50
C PRO A 104 6.77 -14.84 -9.92
N LYS A 105 7.04 -16.04 -10.34
CA LYS A 105 5.98 -16.99 -10.72
C LYS A 105 5.68 -17.95 -9.59
#